data_cb69e4b814b631c2991d657bc08f0422
#
_entry.id   cb69e4b814b631c2991d657bc08f0422
#
_cell.length_a   1.000
_cell.length_b   1.000
_cell.length_c   1.000
_cell.angle_alpha   90.00
_cell.angle_beta   90.00
_cell.angle_gamma   90.00
#
_symmetry.space_group_name_H-M   'P 1'
#
loop_
_entity.id
_entity.type
_entity.pdbx_description
1 polymer ?
#
loop_
_entity_poly.entity_id
_entity_poly.type
_entity_poly.pdbx_seq_one_letter_code
_entity_poly.pdbx_strand_id
1 'polypeptide(L)'
;MLDLSGIPLYSKDRHSLHNLVVAGGPCTCNAEPFADFVDVAFLGEGEEQMVQFVQLYKEYKANGADKQSFLKAAAQIRGVYVPSLYTVSYHPDGTVEAVTAESGAPLPIQKYIIQDLDTAFYPKDFVVPYIEVVHDRAVEEVFRGCIRGCRFCQAGMIYRPVREKSWETVSKQAKCLCDATGYEEISLSSLSTSDYSQLEPL
;
A
#
# COMPACT_ATOMS: atom_id res chain seq x y z
N MET A 1 -18.79 3.50 9.03
CA MET A 1 -18.96 3.27 7.56
C MET A 1 -19.47 1.85 7.30
N LEU A 2 -18.82 0.78 7.78
CA LEU A 2 -19.29 -0.60 7.53
C LEU A 2 -20.74 -0.82 7.98
N ASP A 3 -21.06 -0.42 9.19
CA ASP A 3 -22.41 -0.51 9.75
C ASP A 3 -23.46 0.21 8.88
N LEU A 4 -23.17 1.46 8.48
CA LEU A 4 -24.03 2.23 7.58
C LEU A 4 -24.22 1.61 6.19
N SER A 5 -23.30 0.75 5.78
CA SER A 5 -23.34 0.02 4.50
C SER A 5 -23.96 -1.38 4.64
N GLY A 6 -24.41 -1.75 5.85
CA GLY A 6 -24.93 -3.09 6.12
C GLY A 6 -23.88 -4.20 6.03
N ILE A 7 -22.59 -3.85 6.14
CA ILE A 7 -21.48 -4.81 6.10
C ILE A 7 -21.15 -5.21 7.55
N PRO A 8 -21.14 -6.51 7.89
CA PRO A 8 -20.77 -6.97 9.23
C PRO A 8 -19.43 -6.41 9.66
N LEU A 9 -19.37 -5.85 10.89
CA LEU A 9 -18.21 -5.15 11.40
C LEU A 9 -16.98 -6.07 11.50
N TYR A 10 -17.17 -7.24 12.08
CA TYR A 10 -16.06 -8.19 12.28
C TYR A 10 -15.85 -9.08 11.06
N SER A 11 -14.58 -9.34 10.72
CA SER A 11 -14.18 -10.23 9.61
C SER A 11 -14.79 -11.63 9.75
N LYS A 12 -14.85 -12.15 10.97
CA LYS A 12 -15.40 -13.47 11.27
C LYS A 12 -16.89 -13.63 10.91
N ASP A 13 -17.64 -12.52 10.86
CA ASP A 13 -19.07 -12.50 10.56
C ASP A 13 -19.36 -12.33 9.06
N ARG A 14 -18.31 -12.13 8.23
CA ARG A 14 -18.38 -12.06 6.77
C ARG A 14 -17.98 -13.40 6.16
N HIS A 15 -18.95 -14.16 5.66
CA HIS A 15 -18.72 -15.54 5.20
C HIS A 15 -18.53 -15.69 3.69
N SER A 16 -18.78 -14.66 2.91
CA SER A 16 -18.66 -14.69 1.44
C SER A 16 -17.60 -13.75 0.91
N LEU A 17 -17.19 -13.98 -0.35
CA LEU A 17 -16.28 -13.09 -1.07
C LEU A 17 -16.91 -11.73 -1.44
N HIS A 18 -18.24 -11.58 -1.28
CA HIS A 18 -18.94 -10.38 -1.75
C HIS A 18 -18.56 -9.11 -0.96
N ASN A 19 -18.29 -9.23 0.32
CA ASN A 19 -18.07 -8.12 1.23
C ASN A 19 -16.69 -8.21 1.92
N LEU A 20 -15.61 -8.34 1.12
CA LEU A 20 -14.26 -8.27 1.65
C LEU A 20 -13.93 -6.85 2.09
N VAL A 21 -13.41 -6.71 3.29
CA VAL A 21 -12.86 -5.46 3.83
C VAL A 21 -11.35 -5.53 3.78
N VAL A 22 -10.76 -4.63 3.02
CA VAL A 22 -9.30 -4.56 2.84
C VAL A 22 -8.76 -3.25 3.37
N ALA A 23 -7.55 -3.28 3.93
CA ALA A 23 -6.86 -2.11 4.44
C ALA A 23 -5.51 -1.95 3.76
N GLY A 24 -5.08 -0.72 3.54
CA GLY A 24 -3.77 -0.36 2.99
C GLY A 24 -3.25 0.94 3.59
N GLY A 25 -2.04 1.32 3.22
CA GLY A 25 -1.39 2.53 3.68
C GLY A 25 -0.44 2.30 4.87
N PRO A 26 0.21 3.35 5.40
CA PRO A 26 1.29 3.20 6.39
C PRO A 26 0.85 2.56 7.71
N CYS A 27 -0.41 2.71 8.11
CA CYS A 27 -0.91 2.12 9.35
C CYS A 27 -0.99 0.59 9.31
N THR A 28 -1.03 -0.03 8.12
CA THR A 28 -1.06 -1.49 8.00
C THR A 28 0.26 -2.16 8.39
N CYS A 29 1.34 -1.40 8.53
CA CYS A 29 2.59 -1.91 9.09
C CYS A 29 2.45 -2.35 10.56
N ASN A 30 1.37 -1.91 11.24
CA ASN A 30 0.93 -2.42 12.53
C ASN A 30 -0.59 -2.68 12.45
N ALA A 31 -0.96 -3.81 11.85
CA ALA A 31 -2.35 -4.15 11.56
C ALA A 31 -3.12 -4.72 12.75
N GLU A 32 -2.44 -5.22 13.80
CA GLU A 32 -3.07 -5.90 14.93
C GLU A 32 -4.19 -5.10 15.62
N PRO A 33 -4.08 -3.77 15.84
CA PRO A 33 -5.16 -3.00 16.47
C PRO A 33 -6.51 -3.03 15.74
N PHE A 34 -6.51 -3.35 14.44
CA PHE A 34 -7.73 -3.44 13.63
C PHE A 34 -7.89 -4.78 12.89
N ALA A 35 -7.11 -5.79 13.28
CA ALA A 35 -7.08 -7.11 12.66
C ALA A 35 -8.47 -7.78 12.61
N ASP A 36 -9.26 -7.65 13.66
CA ASP A 36 -10.60 -8.22 13.75
C ASP A 36 -11.60 -7.64 12.73
N PHE A 37 -11.35 -6.44 12.23
CA PHE A 37 -12.27 -5.70 11.36
C PHE A 37 -11.96 -5.85 9.86
N VAL A 38 -10.76 -6.32 9.50
CA VAL A 38 -10.34 -6.45 8.10
C VAL A 38 -10.13 -7.91 7.72
N ASP A 39 -10.40 -8.23 6.47
CA ASP A 39 -10.12 -9.56 5.93
C ASP A 39 -8.68 -9.66 5.44
N VAL A 40 -8.16 -8.54 4.91
CA VAL A 40 -6.82 -8.45 4.32
C VAL A 40 -6.22 -7.08 4.63
N ALA A 41 -4.93 -7.06 4.96
CA ALA A 41 -4.13 -5.84 5.02
C ALA A 41 -2.96 -5.92 4.01
N PHE A 42 -2.75 -4.83 3.27
CA PHE A 42 -1.65 -4.70 2.32
C PHE A 42 -0.49 -3.95 2.97
N LEU A 43 0.66 -4.60 3.06
CA LEU A 43 1.89 -4.03 3.60
C LEU A 43 2.82 -3.62 2.46
N GLY A 44 3.03 -2.34 2.29
CA GLY A 44 3.93 -1.79 1.28
C GLY A 44 3.24 -1.09 0.14
N GLU A 45 3.78 -1.27 -1.06
CA GLU A 45 3.41 -0.52 -2.27
C GLU A 45 2.37 -1.29 -3.07
N GLY A 46 1.31 -0.59 -3.50
CA GLY A 46 0.11 -1.23 -4.03
C GLY A 46 0.06 -1.41 -5.54
N GLU A 47 0.95 -0.76 -6.30
CA GLU A 47 0.84 -0.66 -7.77
C GLU A 47 0.76 -2.02 -8.46
N GLU A 48 1.59 -2.96 -8.05
CA GLU A 48 1.58 -4.32 -8.59
C GLU A 48 0.83 -5.30 -7.69
N GLN A 49 0.98 -5.15 -6.36
CA GLN A 49 0.35 -6.02 -5.37
C GLN A 49 -1.18 -6.02 -5.50
N MET A 50 -1.79 -4.84 -5.65
CA MET A 50 -3.23 -4.71 -5.80
C MET A 50 -3.72 -5.35 -7.10
N VAL A 51 -2.97 -5.23 -8.18
CA VAL A 51 -3.31 -5.86 -9.47
C VAL A 51 -3.35 -7.39 -9.33
N GLN A 52 -2.32 -7.97 -8.70
CA GLN A 52 -2.25 -9.41 -8.45
C GLN A 52 -3.44 -9.87 -7.58
N PHE A 53 -3.73 -9.13 -6.51
CA PHE A 53 -4.84 -9.45 -5.62
C PHE A 53 -6.19 -9.38 -6.32
N VAL A 54 -6.45 -8.36 -7.13
CA VAL A 54 -7.72 -8.20 -7.86
C VAL A 54 -7.88 -9.27 -8.93
N GLN A 55 -6.79 -9.67 -9.61
CA GLN A 55 -6.83 -10.78 -10.57
C GLN A 55 -7.20 -12.08 -9.88
N LEU A 56 -6.53 -12.42 -8.78
CA LEU A 56 -6.83 -13.59 -7.97
C LEU A 56 -8.29 -13.57 -7.48
N TYR A 57 -8.77 -12.41 -7.00
CA TYR A 57 -10.16 -12.26 -6.57
C TYR A 57 -11.16 -12.55 -7.68
N LYS A 58 -10.91 -12.02 -8.90
CA LYS A 58 -11.77 -12.27 -10.06
C LYS A 58 -11.85 -13.77 -10.41
N GLU A 59 -10.73 -14.47 -10.38
CA GLU A 59 -10.64 -15.91 -10.65
C GLU A 59 -11.44 -16.71 -9.63
N TYR A 60 -11.22 -16.46 -8.34
CA TYR A 60 -11.91 -17.18 -7.27
C TYR A 60 -13.42 -16.89 -7.26
N LYS A 61 -13.80 -15.64 -7.54
CA LYS A 61 -15.21 -15.26 -7.64
C LYS A 61 -15.90 -15.93 -8.84
N ALA A 62 -15.25 -15.98 -10.00
CA ALA A 62 -15.78 -16.64 -11.20
C ALA A 62 -15.98 -18.14 -11.00
N ASN A 63 -15.12 -18.78 -10.22
CA ASN A 63 -15.18 -20.21 -9.91
C ASN A 63 -16.11 -20.54 -8.73
N GLY A 64 -16.77 -19.54 -8.13
CA GLY A 64 -17.65 -19.75 -6.97
C GLY A 64 -16.93 -20.28 -5.73
N ALA A 65 -15.64 -19.97 -5.59
CA ALA A 65 -14.83 -20.45 -4.48
C ALA A 65 -15.26 -19.81 -3.14
N ASP A 66 -15.01 -20.52 -2.04
CA ASP A 66 -15.26 -20.00 -0.70
C ASP A 66 -14.21 -18.97 -0.26
N LYS A 67 -14.59 -18.15 0.72
CA LYS A 67 -13.74 -17.08 1.26
C LYS A 67 -12.41 -17.60 1.83
N GLN A 68 -12.43 -18.74 2.53
CA GLN A 68 -11.23 -19.27 3.21
C GLN A 68 -10.19 -19.73 2.19
N SER A 69 -10.61 -20.41 1.14
CA SER A 69 -9.72 -20.82 0.04
C SER A 69 -9.09 -19.61 -0.64
N PHE A 70 -9.88 -18.56 -0.88
CA PHE A 70 -9.36 -17.31 -1.43
C PHE A 70 -8.35 -16.64 -0.49
N LEU A 71 -8.66 -16.49 0.79
CA LEU A 71 -7.77 -15.84 1.76
C LEU A 71 -6.44 -16.57 1.90
N LYS A 72 -6.44 -17.90 1.89
CA LYS A 72 -5.21 -18.71 1.89
C LYS A 72 -4.35 -18.48 0.64
N ALA A 73 -4.98 -18.38 -0.51
CA ALA A 73 -4.27 -18.05 -1.76
C ALA A 73 -3.77 -16.59 -1.76
N ALA A 74 -4.58 -15.65 -1.30
CA ALA A 74 -4.19 -14.23 -1.22
C ALA A 74 -3.00 -14.01 -0.28
N ALA A 75 -2.88 -14.76 0.81
CA ALA A 75 -1.75 -14.71 1.73
C ALA A 75 -0.41 -15.08 1.07
N GLN A 76 -0.40 -15.76 -0.08
CA GLN A 76 0.82 -16.06 -0.83
C GLN A 76 1.35 -14.88 -1.64
N ILE A 77 0.54 -13.84 -1.84
CA ILE A 77 0.99 -12.60 -2.48
C ILE A 77 1.89 -11.86 -1.48
N ARG A 78 3.09 -11.49 -1.92
CA ARG A 78 4.03 -10.77 -1.06
C ARG A 78 3.39 -9.51 -0.49
N GLY A 79 3.56 -9.28 0.83
CA GLY A 79 3.02 -8.12 1.54
C GLY A 79 1.53 -8.19 1.85
N VAL A 80 0.86 -9.30 1.53
CA VAL A 80 -0.53 -9.50 1.93
C VAL A 80 -0.57 -10.18 3.31
N TYR A 81 -1.19 -9.50 4.26
CA TYR A 81 -1.49 -10.03 5.59
C TYR A 81 -2.98 -10.36 5.69
N VAL A 82 -3.27 -11.60 6.05
CA VAL A 82 -4.63 -12.09 6.28
C VAL A 82 -4.76 -12.41 7.76
N PRO A 83 -5.30 -11.51 8.60
CA PRO A 83 -5.28 -11.65 10.06
C PRO A 83 -5.83 -12.99 10.57
N SER A 84 -6.87 -13.51 9.93
CA SER A 84 -7.51 -14.79 10.33
C SER A 84 -6.61 -16.01 10.20
N LEU A 85 -5.45 -15.92 9.55
CA LEU A 85 -4.48 -17.01 9.42
C LEU A 85 -3.37 -16.96 10.48
N TYR A 86 -3.45 -16.02 11.42
CA TYR A 86 -2.44 -15.85 12.47
C TYR A 86 -3.08 -15.79 13.83
N THR A 87 -2.37 -16.31 14.82
CA THR A 87 -2.75 -16.23 16.22
C THR A 87 -1.64 -15.56 17.01
N VAL A 88 -1.97 -14.51 17.74
CA VAL A 88 -1.06 -13.80 18.62
C VAL A 88 -1.36 -14.24 20.06
N SER A 89 -0.34 -14.75 20.76
CA SER A 89 -0.41 -15.04 22.18
C SER A 89 0.31 -13.95 23.00
N TYR A 90 -0.16 -13.73 24.21
CA TYR A 90 0.34 -12.67 25.08
C TYR A 90 0.75 -13.22 26.43
N HIS A 91 1.82 -12.67 26.99
CA HIS A 91 2.21 -12.87 28.39
C HIS A 91 1.17 -12.23 29.32
N PRO A 92 1.15 -12.62 30.62
CA PRO A 92 0.25 -12.03 31.60
C PRO A 92 0.38 -10.50 31.78
N ASP A 93 1.53 -9.93 31.42
CA ASP A 93 1.79 -8.49 31.45
C ASP A 93 1.33 -7.74 30.19
N GLY A 94 0.72 -8.46 29.22
CA GLY A 94 0.20 -7.91 27.98
C GLY A 94 1.25 -7.76 26.86
N THR A 95 2.49 -8.18 27.06
CA THR A 95 3.49 -8.23 25.98
C THR A 95 3.25 -9.43 25.08
N VAL A 96 3.62 -9.30 23.79
CA VAL A 96 3.48 -10.38 22.81
C VAL A 96 4.42 -11.54 23.19
N GLU A 97 3.87 -12.73 23.39
CA GLU A 97 4.61 -13.96 23.63
C GLU A 97 5.03 -14.61 22.32
N ALA A 98 4.08 -14.84 21.41
CA ALA A 98 4.34 -15.46 20.13
C ALA A 98 3.32 -15.03 19.08
N VAL A 99 3.73 -15.09 17.82
CA VAL A 99 2.85 -15.04 16.66
C VAL A 99 3.00 -16.37 15.93
N THR A 100 1.89 -17.07 15.76
CA THR A 100 1.87 -18.36 15.03
C THR A 100 1.01 -18.21 13.78
N ALA A 101 1.41 -18.85 12.69
CA ALA A 101 0.69 -18.86 11.43
C ALA A 101 0.04 -20.22 11.18
N GLU A 102 -1.13 -20.26 10.54
CA GLU A 102 -1.68 -21.51 9.99
C GLU A 102 -0.71 -22.13 8.98
N SER A 103 -0.79 -23.45 8.82
CA SER A 103 0.06 -24.17 7.85
C SER A 103 -0.08 -23.59 6.44
N GLY A 104 1.04 -23.17 5.88
CA GLY A 104 1.14 -22.56 4.55
C GLY A 104 1.03 -21.02 4.54
N ALA A 105 0.68 -20.35 5.64
CA ALA A 105 0.73 -18.90 5.70
C ALA A 105 2.16 -18.40 5.94
N PRO A 106 2.63 -17.36 5.22
CA PRO A 106 3.99 -16.86 5.34
C PRO A 106 4.25 -16.16 6.68
N LEU A 107 5.36 -16.49 7.34
CA LEU A 107 5.83 -15.81 8.54
C LEU A 107 7.37 -15.78 8.54
N PRO A 108 8.03 -14.61 8.59
CA PRO A 108 7.45 -13.24 8.65
C PRO A 108 6.82 -12.80 7.31
N ILE A 109 5.90 -11.86 7.40
CA ILE A 109 5.32 -11.21 6.21
C ILE A 109 6.29 -10.15 5.71
N GLN A 110 6.66 -10.25 4.45
CA GLN A 110 7.58 -9.31 3.82
C GLN A 110 6.80 -8.22 3.09
N LYS A 111 7.04 -6.96 3.47
CA LYS A 111 6.48 -5.80 2.78
C LYS A 111 6.72 -5.85 1.26
N TYR A 112 5.71 -5.47 0.47
CA TYR A 112 5.86 -5.31 -0.97
C TYR A 112 6.63 -4.03 -1.28
N ILE A 113 7.60 -4.10 -2.17
CA ILE A 113 8.47 -2.99 -2.55
C ILE A 113 8.67 -3.04 -4.05
N ILE A 114 8.37 -1.95 -4.75
CA ILE A 114 8.76 -1.75 -6.14
C ILE A 114 10.26 -1.50 -6.18
N GLN A 115 10.99 -2.32 -6.91
CA GLN A 115 12.45 -2.25 -6.95
C GLN A 115 12.96 -1.12 -7.83
N ASP A 116 12.30 -0.89 -8.95
CA ASP A 116 12.65 0.10 -9.95
C ASP A 116 11.49 1.09 -10.14
N LEU A 117 11.69 2.32 -9.68
CA LEU A 117 10.67 3.38 -9.77
C LEU A 117 10.58 3.98 -11.17
N ASP A 118 11.59 3.82 -12.03
CA ASP A 118 11.55 4.31 -13.40
C ASP A 118 10.58 3.50 -14.27
N THR A 119 10.39 2.23 -13.94
CA THR A 119 9.47 1.32 -14.63
C THR A 119 8.11 1.19 -13.95
N ALA A 120 7.96 1.78 -12.75
CA ALA A 120 6.71 1.76 -12.01
C ALA A 120 5.57 2.40 -12.82
N PHE A 121 4.35 1.88 -12.61
CA PHE A 121 3.16 2.47 -13.23
C PHE A 121 3.04 3.94 -12.87
N TYR A 122 2.84 4.76 -13.88
CA TYR A 122 2.59 6.19 -13.76
C TYR A 122 1.41 6.58 -14.66
N PRO A 123 0.35 7.20 -14.12
CA PRO A 123 -0.79 7.63 -14.93
C PRO A 123 -0.35 8.77 -15.87
N LYS A 124 -0.76 8.68 -17.12
CA LYS A 124 -0.45 9.70 -18.14
C LYS A 124 -1.53 10.79 -18.21
N ASP A 125 -2.77 10.39 -17.96
CA ASP A 125 -3.93 11.27 -17.99
C ASP A 125 -4.45 11.46 -16.58
N PHE A 126 -4.21 12.64 -16.02
CA PHE A 126 -4.65 12.98 -14.67
C PHE A 126 -6.03 13.63 -14.71
N VAL A 127 -6.88 13.22 -13.78
CA VAL A 127 -8.15 13.90 -13.54
C VAL A 127 -7.87 15.10 -12.65
N VAL A 128 -8.18 16.28 -13.15
CA VAL A 128 -8.06 17.54 -12.40
C VAL A 128 -9.42 17.97 -11.86
N PRO A 129 -9.48 18.67 -10.70
CA PRO A 129 -10.73 19.22 -10.20
C PRO A 129 -11.28 20.29 -11.14
N TYR A 130 -12.61 20.38 -11.24
CA TYR A 130 -13.28 21.41 -12.03
C TYR A 130 -13.27 22.78 -11.36
N ILE A 131 -13.06 22.82 -10.05
CA ILE A 131 -12.98 24.04 -9.25
C ILE A 131 -11.54 24.34 -8.87
N GLU A 132 -11.22 25.61 -8.65
CA GLU A 132 -9.92 26.01 -8.12
C GLU A 132 -9.65 25.34 -6.76
N VAL A 133 -8.42 24.87 -6.56
CA VAL A 133 -7.94 24.26 -5.33
C VAL A 133 -6.74 25.03 -4.79
N VAL A 134 -6.49 24.91 -3.48
CA VAL A 134 -5.42 25.65 -2.80
C VAL A 134 -4.02 25.39 -3.39
N HIS A 135 -3.80 24.16 -3.89
CA HIS A 135 -2.54 23.75 -4.52
C HIS A 135 -2.80 23.36 -5.98
N ASP A 136 -2.98 24.38 -6.81
CA ASP A 136 -3.29 24.24 -8.24
C ASP A 136 -2.00 24.01 -9.05
N ARG A 137 -1.37 22.85 -8.82
CA ARG A 137 -0.08 22.48 -9.42
C ARG A 137 0.04 20.97 -9.62
N ALA A 138 0.89 20.59 -10.56
CA ALA A 138 1.31 19.19 -10.71
C ALA A 138 2.26 18.79 -9.58
N VAL A 139 2.14 17.55 -9.09
CA VAL A 139 3.02 17.01 -8.06
C VAL A 139 3.71 15.76 -8.59
N GLU A 140 5.03 15.76 -8.63
CA GLU A 140 5.85 14.66 -9.11
C GLU A 140 6.65 14.03 -7.98
N GLU A 141 6.49 12.72 -7.79
CA GLU A 141 7.26 11.93 -6.82
C GLU A 141 8.65 11.64 -7.38
N VAL A 142 9.70 12.08 -6.70
CA VAL A 142 11.09 11.89 -7.14
C VAL A 142 11.77 10.68 -6.53
N PHE A 143 11.44 10.33 -5.28
CA PHE A 143 11.93 9.12 -4.63
C PHE A 143 11.05 8.69 -3.45
N ARG A 144 11.21 7.44 -3.02
CA ARG A 144 10.58 6.84 -1.85
C ARG A 144 11.62 6.48 -0.80
N GLY A 145 11.21 6.57 0.46
CA GLY A 145 12.08 6.34 1.61
C GLY A 145 12.75 7.61 2.11
N CYS A 146 13.57 7.48 3.14
CA CYS A 146 14.35 8.59 3.71
C CYS A 146 15.62 8.07 4.37
N ILE A 147 16.74 8.78 4.14
CA ILE A 147 18.07 8.44 4.69
C ILE A 147 18.29 8.99 6.10
N ARG A 148 17.49 9.97 6.56
CA ARG A 148 17.80 10.79 7.74
C ARG A 148 17.76 10.04 9.07
N GLY A 149 16.94 9.01 9.22
CA GLY A 149 16.90 8.19 10.43
C GLY A 149 16.49 8.93 11.70
N CYS A 150 15.67 9.98 11.61
CA CYS A 150 15.18 10.76 12.75
C CYS A 150 14.46 9.84 13.75
N ARG A 151 14.81 9.93 15.04
CA ARG A 151 14.31 9.02 16.09
C ARG A 151 12.80 9.07 16.30
N PHE A 152 12.17 10.19 16.03
CA PHE A 152 10.73 10.37 16.16
C PHE A 152 9.94 9.97 14.90
N CYS A 153 10.61 9.74 13.76
CA CYS A 153 9.94 9.62 12.47
C CYS A 153 9.68 8.17 12.10
N GLN A 154 8.43 7.74 12.19
CA GLN A 154 8.01 6.41 11.75
C GLN A 154 8.11 6.24 10.22
N ALA A 155 7.83 7.31 9.45
CA ALA A 155 7.89 7.28 7.99
C ALA A 155 9.28 6.87 7.47
N GLY A 156 10.35 7.33 8.11
CA GLY A 156 11.71 6.95 7.78
C GLY A 156 12.00 5.45 7.93
N MET A 157 11.19 4.71 8.67
CA MET A 157 11.28 3.24 8.80
C MET A 157 10.30 2.52 7.87
N ILE A 158 9.06 2.99 7.79
CA ILE A 158 8.00 2.36 6.98
C ILE A 158 8.36 2.32 5.49
N TYR A 159 8.91 3.42 4.95
CA TYR A 159 9.15 3.58 3.52
C TYR A 159 10.55 3.15 3.04
N ARG A 160 11.37 2.54 3.91
CA ARG A 160 12.65 1.95 3.49
C ARG A 160 12.46 0.77 2.55
N PRO A 161 13.42 0.52 1.63
CA PRO A 161 14.64 1.26 1.34
C PRO A 161 14.39 2.55 0.56
N VAL A 162 15.42 3.43 0.49
CA VAL A 162 15.40 4.58 -0.41
C VAL A 162 15.56 4.09 -1.85
N ARG A 163 14.72 4.57 -2.75
CA ARG A 163 14.76 4.31 -4.19
C ARG A 163 14.38 5.59 -4.91
N GLU A 164 15.20 5.97 -5.85
CA GLU A 164 15.04 7.19 -6.63
C GLU A 164 14.57 6.88 -8.05
N LYS A 165 13.82 7.78 -8.65
CA LYS A 165 13.63 7.83 -10.09
C LYS A 165 14.84 8.52 -10.71
N SER A 166 15.18 8.18 -11.95
CA SER A 166 16.14 8.94 -12.73
C SER A 166 15.59 10.34 -13.05
N TRP A 167 16.47 11.31 -13.23
CA TRP A 167 16.07 12.67 -13.60
C TRP A 167 15.36 12.69 -14.97
N GLU A 168 15.74 11.80 -15.88
CA GLU A 168 15.10 11.63 -17.19
C GLU A 168 13.62 11.19 -17.03
N THR A 169 13.38 10.22 -16.13
CA THR A 169 12.02 9.76 -15.83
C THR A 169 11.22 10.88 -15.19
N VAL A 170 11.76 11.58 -14.20
CA VAL A 170 11.09 12.70 -13.52
C VAL A 170 10.75 13.80 -14.53
N SER A 171 11.69 14.23 -15.37
CA SER A 171 11.47 15.26 -16.39
C SER A 171 10.39 14.85 -17.39
N LYS A 172 10.40 13.59 -17.84
CA LYS A 172 9.40 13.07 -18.77
C LYS A 172 8.01 13.01 -18.14
N GLN A 173 7.91 12.55 -16.89
CA GLN A 173 6.65 12.47 -16.16
C GLN A 173 6.11 13.86 -15.84
N ALA A 174 6.97 14.79 -15.40
CA ALA A 174 6.62 16.18 -15.15
C ALA A 174 6.05 16.86 -16.40
N LYS A 175 6.70 16.69 -17.56
CA LYS A 175 6.17 17.19 -18.83
C LYS A 175 4.81 16.60 -19.16
N CYS A 176 4.64 15.30 -19.01
CA CYS A 176 3.38 14.60 -19.26
C CYS A 176 2.26 15.13 -18.34
N LEU A 177 2.58 15.39 -17.07
CA LEU A 177 1.64 16.00 -16.11
C LEU A 177 1.17 17.37 -16.55
N CYS A 178 2.10 18.26 -16.90
CA CYS A 178 1.75 19.62 -17.37
C CYS A 178 0.93 19.57 -18.66
N ASP A 179 1.34 18.74 -19.63
CA ASP A 179 0.62 18.60 -20.90
C ASP A 179 -0.81 18.08 -20.70
N ALA A 180 -1.02 17.17 -19.76
CA ALA A 180 -2.33 16.55 -19.49
C ALA A 180 -3.26 17.43 -18.62
N THR A 181 -2.70 18.22 -17.71
CA THR A 181 -3.48 18.98 -16.72
C THR A 181 -3.62 20.46 -17.06
N GLY A 182 -2.68 21.01 -17.84
CA GLY A 182 -2.58 22.45 -18.11
C GLY A 182 -1.96 23.25 -16.95
N TYR A 183 -1.45 22.59 -15.91
CA TYR A 183 -0.75 23.28 -14.83
C TYR A 183 0.61 23.81 -15.30
N GLU A 184 0.96 25.01 -14.85
CA GLU A 184 2.23 25.69 -15.15
C GLU A 184 3.27 25.51 -14.03
N GLU A 185 2.84 25.03 -12.85
CA GLU A 185 3.70 24.80 -11.70
C GLU A 185 3.83 23.31 -11.39
N ILE A 186 5.05 22.90 -10.99
CA ILE A 186 5.38 21.55 -10.54
C ILE A 186 5.98 21.62 -9.14
N SER A 187 5.50 20.74 -8.26
CA SER A 187 6.14 20.48 -6.97
C SER A 187 6.77 19.08 -6.98
N LEU A 188 8.02 19.00 -6.56
CA LEU A 188 8.68 17.73 -6.32
C LEU A 188 8.25 17.18 -4.95
N SER A 189 7.92 15.91 -4.89
CA SER A 189 7.42 15.24 -3.68
C SER A 189 8.31 14.07 -3.27
N SER A 190 8.69 14.08 -2.00
CA SER A 190 9.34 12.97 -1.30
C SER A 190 9.34 13.25 0.22
N LEU A 191 9.86 12.31 1.02
CA LEU A 191 10.06 12.54 2.46
C LEU A 191 11.18 13.54 2.77
N SER A 192 12.12 13.78 1.85
CA SER A 192 13.25 14.71 2.04
C SER A 192 13.81 15.13 0.69
N THR A 193 13.08 15.96 -0.05
CA THR A 193 13.36 16.29 -1.45
C THR A 193 14.77 16.86 -1.68
N SER A 194 15.32 17.60 -0.70
CA SER A 194 16.70 18.10 -0.76
C SER A 194 17.78 17.00 -0.77
N ASP A 195 17.40 15.75 -0.44
CA ASP A 195 18.31 14.60 -0.46
C ASP A 195 18.24 13.80 -1.77
N TYR A 196 17.49 14.27 -2.75
CA TYR A 196 17.45 13.66 -4.07
C TYR A 196 18.80 13.80 -4.76
N SER A 197 19.42 12.67 -5.10
CA SER A 197 20.81 12.66 -5.61
C SER A 197 20.99 13.31 -6.97
N GLN A 198 19.91 13.43 -7.74
CA GLN A 198 19.91 13.99 -9.09
C GLN A 198 19.14 15.33 -9.18
N LEU A 199 19.19 16.12 -8.10
CA LEU A 199 18.48 17.41 -8.04
C LEU A 199 19.12 18.46 -8.97
N GLU A 200 20.46 18.46 -9.10
CA GLU A 200 21.16 19.45 -9.95
C GLU A 200 20.90 19.27 -11.46
N PRO A 201 20.88 18.05 -12.04
CA PRO A 201 20.56 17.88 -13.44
C PRO A 201 19.07 18.06 -13.78
N LEU A 202 18.17 17.96 -12.79
CA LEU A 202 16.73 18.14 -12.96
C LEU A 202 16.36 19.62 -13.11
#